data_a83da368e5fca1415fe1153ac034ab83
#
_entry.id   a83da368e5fca1415fe1153ac034ab83
#
_cell.length_a   1.000
_cell.length_b   1.000
_cell.length_c   1.000
_cell.angle_alpha   90.00
_cell.angle_beta   90.00
_cell.angle_gamma   90.00
#
_symmetry.space_group_name_H-M   'P 1'
#
loop_
_entity.id
_entity.type
_entity.pdbx_description
1 polymer ?
#
loop_
_entity_poly.entity_id
_entity_poly.type
_entity_poly.pdbx_seq_one_letter_code
_entity_poly.pdbx_strand_id
1 'polypeptide(L)'
;MLGPLLFVIFINDLEDSVEGLLDILRKFADDTKLGQEVTREEDRDRLQQALDESCLWAERWGMQFNVSKCKVMHMGTSNPGYQYHMGGQALETTDEERDIGVMITASLKPSAQCAKAAKTAQAVLGQLARAFHYRDRHVFMRLYKQYVRPHLEFSTQAWSPWTAGDKACLEKVQERAVRMVSGLKSDDYSERLSELGLPTLEERRHQADMAMVHKILCGRGSLDSSQWFERAADSVRATRSSANPLNLKVRQGRLEIRRNFFSNRVVNSWNDIPSDIRETVRSENFQRKYKQLRASR
;
A
#
# COMPACT_ATOMS: atom_id res chain seq x y z
N MET A 1 2.65 -21.56 20.46
CA MET A 1 2.43 -20.90 19.14
C MET A 1 1.42 -21.65 18.23
N LEU A 2 0.66 -22.58 18.77
CA LEU A 2 -0.30 -23.38 17.97
C LEU A 2 -1.62 -22.60 17.71
N GLY A 3 -2.06 -21.76 18.64
CA GLY A 3 -3.34 -21.04 18.57
C GLY A 3 -3.58 -20.24 17.31
N PRO A 4 -2.67 -19.32 16.88
CA PRO A 4 -2.86 -18.54 15.66
C PRO A 4 -2.95 -19.42 14.39
N LEU A 5 -2.21 -20.53 14.33
CA LEU A 5 -2.27 -21.47 13.20
C LEU A 5 -3.60 -22.19 13.17
N LEU A 6 -4.06 -22.69 14.32
CA LEU A 6 -5.38 -23.35 14.44
C LEU A 6 -6.51 -22.40 14.10
N PHE A 7 -6.40 -21.13 14.51
CA PHE A 7 -7.40 -20.11 14.18
C PHE A 7 -7.49 -19.85 12.67
N VAL A 8 -6.36 -19.75 11.97
CA VAL A 8 -6.34 -19.57 10.51
C VAL A 8 -6.98 -20.76 9.79
N ILE A 9 -6.71 -22.00 10.26
CA ILE A 9 -7.35 -23.19 9.72
C ILE A 9 -8.86 -23.17 9.99
N PHE A 10 -9.24 -22.77 11.19
CA PHE A 10 -10.64 -22.74 11.64
C PHE A 10 -11.48 -21.71 10.86
N ILE A 11 -10.96 -20.50 10.59
CA ILE A 11 -11.70 -19.46 9.84
C ILE A 11 -11.68 -19.67 8.33
N ASN A 12 -10.97 -20.70 7.84
CA ASN A 12 -10.75 -20.85 6.40
C ASN A 12 -12.04 -21.13 5.63
N ASP A 13 -12.95 -21.91 6.18
CA ASP A 13 -14.23 -22.31 5.58
C ASP A 13 -15.31 -21.21 5.57
N LEU A 14 -15.04 -20.03 6.17
CA LEU A 14 -15.89 -18.86 5.99
C LEU A 14 -16.03 -18.46 4.51
N GLU A 15 -14.98 -18.70 3.71
CA GLU A 15 -15.04 -18.42 2.26
C GLU A 15 -16.10 -19.27 1.56
N ASP A 16 -16.21 -20.53 1.93
CA ASP A 16 -17.16 -21.46 1.34
C ASP A 16 -18.61 -21.05 1.62
N SER A 17 -18.87 -20.42 2.78
CA SER A 17 -20.22 -19.97 3.15
C SER A 17 -20.73 -18.78 2.31
N VAL A 18 -19.85 -18.02 1.70
CA VAL A 18 -20.18 -16.83 0.88
C VAL A 18 -19.71 -16.96 -0.56
N GLU A 19 -19.36 -18.18 -0.98
CA GLU A 19 -18.90 -18.45 -2.35
C GLU A 19 -19.93 -17.99 -3.39
N GLY A 20 -19.46 -17.30 -4.43
CA GLY A 20 -20.30 -16.79 -5.51
C GLY A 20 -21.16 -15.56 -5.17
N LEU A 21 -21.17 -15.10 -3.92
CA LEU A 21 -21.92 -13.90 -3.50
C LEU A 21 -21.13 -12.61 -3.63
N LEU A 22 -19.79 -12.68 -3.59
CA LEU A 22 -18.92 -11.52 -3.46
C LEU A 22 -17.85 -11.46 -4.56
N ASP A 23 -17.49 -10.24 -4.98
CA ASP A 23 -16.34 -10.01 -5.85
C ASP A 23 -15.03 -10.04 -5.09
N ILE A 24 -15.06 -9.64 -3.82
CA ILE A 24 -13.88 -9.55 -2.96
C ILE A 24 -14.19 -10.17 -1.60
N LEU A 25 -13.41 -11.18 -1.25
CA LEU A 25 -13.27 -11.67 0.10
C LEU A 25 -11.79 -11.69 0.45
N ARG A 26 -11.41 -11.06 1.55
CA ARG A 26 -10.03 -11.08 2.04
C ARG A 26 -10.04 -11.22 3.56
N LYS A 27 -9.22 -12.13 4.05
CA LYS A 27 -9.05 -12.38 5.50
C LYS A 27 -7.63 -12.09 5.91
N PHE A 28 -7.47 -11.47 7.07
CA PHE A 28 -6.19 -11.31 7.74
C PHE A 28 -6.40 -11.53 9.24
N ALA A 29 -5.98 -12.69 9.75
CA ALA A 29 -6.35 -13.16 11.07
C ALA A 29 -7.87 -13.13 11.27
N ASP A 30 -8.37 -12.39 12.25
CA ASP A 30 -9.79 -12.19 12.55
C ASP A 30 -10.45 -11.07 11.70
N ASP A 31 -9.65 -10.21 11.07
CA ASP A 31 -10.17 -9.16 10.19
C ASP A 31 -10.64 -9.77 8.86
N THR A 32 -11.92 -9.58 8.53
CA THR A 32 -12.50 -10.01 7.26
C THR A 32 -13.02 -8.82 6.49
N LYS A 33 -12.70 -8.76 5.19
CA LYS A 33 -13.17 -7.73 4.27
C LYS A 33 -14.01 -8.37 3.19
N LEU A 34 -15.24 -7.91 3.08
CA LEU A 34 -16.21 -8.25 2.06
C LEU A 34 -16.36 -7.07 1.10
N GLY A 35 -16.45 -7.33 -0.19
CA GLY A 35 -16.63 -6.27 -1.19
C GLY A 35 -17.39 -6.76 -2.40
N GLN A 36 -18.27 -5.87 -2.89
CA GLN A 36 -19.11 -6.11 -4.05
C GLN A 36 -19.21 -4.83 -4.89
N GLU A 37 -19.16 -4.97 -6.22
CA GLU A 37 -19.59 -3.89 -7.10
C GLU A 37 -21.10 -3.75 -7.00
N VAL A 38 -21.60 -2.58 -6.55
CA VAL A 38 -23.03 -2.34 -6.31
C VAL A 38 -23.51 -1.27 -7.29
N THR A 39 -24.23 -1.71 -8.33
CA THR A 39 -24.85 -0.85 -9.33
C THR A 39 -26.39 -0.96 -9.33
N ARG A 40 -26.92 -2.09 -8.89
CA ARG A 40 -28.33 -2.43 -8.85
C ARG A 40 -28.76 -2.93 -7.47
N GLU A 41 -30.06 -3.06 -7.27
CA GLU A 41 -30.61 -3.61 -6.03
C GLU A 41 -30.20 -5.07 -5.80
N GLU A 42 -30.12 -5.87 -6.89
CA GLU A 42 -29.69 -7.26 -6.80
C GLU A 42 -28.25 -7.40 -6.26
N ASP A 43 -27.38 -6.46 -6.60
CA ASP A 43 -25.99 -6.44 -6.10
C ASP A 43 -25.97 -6.13 -4.60
N ARG A 44 -26.85 -5.21 -4.14
CA ARG A 44 -27.06 -4.93 -2.72
C ARG A 44 -27.53 -6.18 -1.98
N ASP A 45 -28.55 -6.86 -2.52
CA ASP A 45 -29.15 -8.03 -1.91
C ASP A 45 -28.14 -9.17 -1.80
N ARG A 46 -27.28 -9.36 -2.80
CA ARG A 46 -26.17 -10.33 -2.74
C ARG A 46 -25.17 -9.99 -1.63
N LEU A 47 -24.79 -8.71 -1.46
CA LEU A 47 -23.89 -8.31 -0.38
C LEU A 47 -24.55 -8.49 0.98
N GLN A 48 -25.85 -8.16 1.12
CA GLN A 48 -26.62 -8.40 2.35
C GLN A 48 -26.69 -9.90 2.66
N GLN A 49 -26.99 -10.73 1.66
CA GLN A 49 -27.00 -12.18 1.82
C GLN A 49 -25.65 -12.71 2.30
N ALA A 50 -24.52 -12.20 1.75
CA ALA A 50 -23.20 -12.61 2.21
C ALA A 50 -22.92 -12.23 3.67
N LEU A 51 -23.45 -11.10 4.15
CA LEU A 51 -23.37 -10.72 5.56
C LEU A 51 -24.20 -11.66 6.43
N ASP A 52 -25.42 -12.04 5.98
CA ASP A 52 -26.31 -12.94 6.71
C ASP A 52 -25.71 -14.35 6.77
N GLU A 53 -25.19 -14.88 5.66
CA GLU A 53 -24.49 -16.18 5.62
C GLU A 53 -23.25 -16.20 6.53
N SER A 54 -22.50 -15.09 6.58
CA SER A 54 -21.37 -14.95 7.51
C SER A 54 -21.83 -15.03 8.97
N CYS A 55 -22.97 -14.43 9.33
CA CYS A 55 -23.54 -14.54 10.66
C CYS A 55 -23.95 -15.98 10.99
N LEU A 56 -24.63 -16.66 10.05
CA LEU A 56 -25.02 -18.07 10.21
C LEU A 56 -23.81 -19.00 10.35
N TRP A 57 -22.75 -18.72 9.62
CA TRP A 57 -21.48 -19.43 9.77
C TRP A 57 -20.92 -19.24 11.18
N ALA A 58 -20.88 -18.00 11.69
CA ALA A 58 -20.38 -17.72 13.03
C ALA A 58 -21.20 -18.41 14.12
N GLU A 59 -22.53 -18.37 14.01
CA GLU A 59 -23.43 -19.08 14.94
C GLU A 59 -23.19 -20.58 14.96
N ARG A 60 -23.01 -21.21 13.79
CA ARG A 60 -22.71 -22.64 13.64
C ARG A 60 -21.42 -23.04 14.39
N TRP A 61 -20.44 -22.15 14.39
CA TRP A 61 -19.16 -22.37 15.04
C TRP A 61 -19.08 -21.81 16.47
N GLY A 62 -20.18 -21.32 17.03
CA GLY A 62 -20.25 -20.76 18.38
C GLY A 62 -19.46 -19.45 18.52
N MET A 63 -19.30 -18.70 17.43
CA MET A 63 -18.66 -17.40 17.40
C MET A 63 -19.67 -16.27 17.20
N GLN A 64 -19.24 -15.03 17.43
CA GLN A 64 -20.04 -13.84 17.19
C GLN A 64 -19.16 -12.75 16.57
N PHE A 65 -19.70 -12.06 15.57
CA PHE A 65 -19.07 -10.85 15.07
C PHE A 65 -19.31 -9.68 16.02
N ASN A 66 -18.30 -8.85 16.20
CA ASN A 66 -18.45 -7.61 16.93
C ASN A 66 -19.01 -6.53 15.98
N VAL A 67 -20.33 -6.47 15.85
CA VAL A 67 -21.02 -5.57 14.92
C VAL A 67 -20.66 -4.10 15.16
N SER A 68 -20.39 -3.67 16.40
CA SER A 68 -19.99 -2.30 16.70
C SER A 68 -18.64 -1.90 16.10
N LYS A 69 -17.77 -2.88 15.75
CA LYS A 69 -16.50 -2.68 15.03
C LYS A 69 -16.63 -2.83 13.52
N CYS A 70 -17.73 -3.44 13.05
CA CYS A 70 -17.96 -3.61 11.63
C CYS A 70 -18.39 -2.29 11.00
N LYS A 71 -17.81 -1.94 9.86
CA LYS A 71 -18.07 -0.68 9.15
C LYS A 71 -18.36 -0.95 7.68
N VAL A 72 -19.19 -0.10 7.10
CA VAL A 72 -19.46 -0.07 5.67
C VAL A 72 -18.82 1.17 5.07
N MET A 73 -18.13 0.99 3.94
CA MET A 73 -17.57 2.09 3.18
C MET A 73 -18.10 2.07 1.76
N HIS A 74 -18.81 3.10 1.37
CA HIS A 74 -19.33 3.27 0.02
C HIS A 74 -18.27 3.95 -0.86
N MET A 75 -17.72 3.20 -1.81
CA MET A 75 -16.69 3.72 -2.71
C MET A 75 -17.28 4.16 -4.04
N GLY A 76 -16.76 5.28 -4.58
CA GLY A 76 -17.18 5.82 -5.88
C GLY A 76 -18.33 6.82 -5.78
N THR A 77 -18.39 7.72 -6.76
CA THR A 77 -19.37 8.83 -6.81
C THR A 77 -20.78 8.40 -7.19
N SER A 78 -20.91 7.21 -7.79
CA SER A 78 -22.20 6.66 -8.24
C SER A 78 -22.70 5.54 -7.34
N ASN A 79 -22.10 5.34 -6.17
CA ASN A 79 -22.55 4.34 -5.22
C ASN A 79 -23.91 4.77 -4.62
N PRO A 80 -24.94 3.89 -4.64
CA PRO A 80 -26.28 4.25 -4.13
C PRO A 80 -26.34 4.47 -2.62
N GLY A 81 -25.33 4.05 -1.85
CA GLY A 81 -25.28 4.26 -0.40
C GLY A 81 -26.29 3.45 0.40
N TYR A 82 -26.53 2.20 0.01
CA TYR A 82 -27.47 1.34 0.71
C TYR A 82 -27.06 1.05 2.16
N GLN A 83 -28.04 0.97 3.05
CA GLN A 83 -27.84 0.53 4.44
C GLN A 83 -27.73 -1.00 4.48
N TYR A 84 -26.71 -1.50 5.16
CA TYR A 84 -26.49 -2.92 5.40
C TYR A 84 -26.68 -3.26 6.88
N HIS A 85 -27.02 -4.52 7.15
CA HIS A 85 -27.27 -5.03 8.49
C HIS A 85 -26.44 -6.28 8.76
N MET A 86 -26.10 -6.51 10.00
CA MET A 86 -25.41 -7.70 10.47
C MET A 86 -25.98 -8.12 11.82
N GLY A 87 -26.47 -9.36 11.93
CA GLY A 87 -27.12 -9.83 13.14
C GLY A 87 -28.32 -8.96 13.58
N GLY A 88 -29.08 -8.42 12.62
CA GLY A 88 -30.22 -7.53 12.86
C GLY A 88 -29.86 -6.08 13.23
N GLN A 89 -28.59 -5.74 13.33
CA GLN A 89 -28.12 -4.38 13.63
C GLN A 89 -27.64 -3.68 12.36
N ALA A 90 -28.01 -2.41 12.20
CA ALA A 90 -27.51 -1.58 11.10
C ALA A 90 -26.02 -1.32 11.26
N LEU A 91 -25.25 -1.53 10.19
CA LEU A 91 -23.82 -1.23 10.17
C LEU A 91 -23.59 0.28 10.02
N GLU A 92 -22.61 0.79 10.75
CA GLU A 92 -22.21 2.19 10.64
C GLU A 92 -21.46 2.44 9.33
N THR A 93 -21.88 3.48 8.61
CA THR A 93 -21.18 3.95 7.41
C THR A 93 -20.03 4.87 7.78
N THR A 94 -18.87 4.68 7.13
CA THR A 94 -17.68 5.51 7.32
C THR A 94 -17.09 5.96 5.99
N ASP A 95 -16.53 7.17 5.96
CA ASP A 95 -15.79 7.69 4.81
C ASP A 95 -14.30 7.34 4.86
N GLU A 96 -13.81 6.93 6.02
CA GLU A 96 -12.41 6.51 6.20
C GLU A 96 -12.30 5.42 7.26
N GLU A 97 -11.47 4.43 6.99
CA GLU A 97 -11.23 3.32 7.93
C GLU A 97 -9.77 2.85 7.85
N ARG A 98 -9.30 2.28 8.96
CA ARG A 98 -7.94 1.73 9.03
C ARG A 98 -7.93 0.26 8.65
N ASP A 99 -7.30 -0.05 7.51
CA ASP A 99 -7.14 -1.40 6.99
C ASP A 99 -5.66 -1.82 7.04
N ILE A 100 -5.35 -2.85 7.84
CA ILE A 100 -3.97 -3.39 8.04
C ILE A 100 -2.93 -2.26 8.23
N GLY A 101 -3.28 -1.26 9.04
CA GLY A 101 -2.40 -0.14 9.38
C GLY A 101 -2.44 1.06 8.44
N VAL A 102 -3.05 0.95 7.26
CA VAL A 102 -3.21 2.01 6.27
C VAL A 102 -4.59 2.66 6.38
N MET A 103 -4.69 3.98 6.32
CA MET A 103 -5.98 4.68 6.20
C MET A 103 -6.46 4.58 4.77
N ILE A 104 -7.62 3.96 4.60
CA ILE A 104 -8.35 3.89 3.33
C ILE A 104 -9.51 4.89 3.42
N THR A 105 -9.79 5.59 2.35
CA THR A 105 -10.91 6.54 2.26
C THR A 105 -11.87 6.13 1.15
N ALA A 106 -13.14 6.49 1.29
CA ALA A 106 -14.18 6.26 0.26
C ALA A 106 -13.79 6.85 -1.11
N SER A 107 -13.01 7.94 -1.11
CA SER A 107 -12.46 8.56 -2.32
C SER A 107 -11.24 7.85 -2.90
N LEU A 108 -10.68 6.86 -2.20
CA LEU A 108 -9.43 6.14 -2.54
C LEU A 108 -8.20 7.06 -2.71
N LYS A 109 -8.26 8.31 -2.20
CA LYS A 109 -7.13 9.24 -2.22
C LYS A 109 -6.20 8.96 -1.03
N PRO A 110 -4.87 9.07 -1.20
CA PRO A 110 -3.91 8.77 -0.14
C PRO A 110 -3.72 9.90 0.89
N SER A 111 -4.37 11.05 0.71
CA SER A 111 -4.10 12.26 1.51
C SER A 111 -4.29 12.03 3.01
N ALA A 112 -5.33 11.32 3.43
CA ALA A 112 -5.56 10.97 4.85
C ALA A 112 -4.42 10.12 5.42
N GLN A 113 -3.97 9.12 4.67
CA GLN A 113 -2.82 8.30 5.07
C GLN A 113 -1.52 9.11 5.10
N CYS A 114 -1.28 9.99 4.13
CA CYS A 114 -0.11 10.87 4.11
C CYS A 114 -0.07 11.78 5.35
N ALA A 115 -1.19 12.40 5.68
CA ALA A 115 -1.31 13.26 6.87
C ALA A 115 -1.09 12.47 8.17
N LYS A 116 -1.68 11.27 8.29
CA LYS A 116 -1.49 10.38 9.45
C LYS A 116 -0.03 9.93 9.60
N ALA A 117 0.60 9.47 8.51
CA ALA A 117 1.99 9.04 8.49
C ALA A 117 2.94 10.18 8.90
N ALA A 118 2.74 11.37 8.31
CA ALA A 118 3.52 12.57 8.65
C ALA A 118 3.33 12.97 10.12
N LYS A 119 2.09 12.98 10.63
CA LYS A 119 1.77 13.31 12.04
C LYS A 119 2.48 12.35 12.99
N THR A 120 2.40 11.05 12.75
CA THR A 120 3.05 10.03 13.58
C THR A 120 4.57 10.16 13.55
N ALA A 121 5.15 10.29 12.35
CA ALA A 121 6.58 10.47 12.17
C ALA A 121 7.09 11.75 12.84
N GLN A 122 6.35 12.86 12.77
CA GLN A 122 6.68 14.11 13.45
C GLN A 122 6.63 13.98 14.97
N ALA A 123 5.66 13.24 15.51
CA ALA A 123 5.58 12.99 16.96
C ALA A 123 6.82 12.23 17.46
N VAL A 124 7.21 11.16 16.75
CA VAL A 124 8.44 10.40 17.08
C VAL A 124 9.68 11.26 16.92
N LEU A 125 9.79 12.04 15.84
CA LEU A 125 10.90 12.97 15.63
C LEU A 125 10.99 14.00 16.77
N GLY A 126 9.84 14.52 17.24
CA GLY A 126 9.78 15.43 18.39
C GLY A 126 10.24 14.77 19.69
N GLN A 127 9.95 13.49 19.92
CA GLN A 127 10.46 12.73 21.07
C GLN A 127 11.99 12.58 21.00
N LEU A 128 12.53 12.21 19.83
CA LEU A 128 13.97 12.12 19.63
C LEU A 128 14.65 13.48 19.84
N ALA A 129 14.04 14.56 19.34
CA ALA A 129 14.59 15.91 19.50
C ALA A 129 14.66 16.38 20.98
N ARG A 130 13.73 15.93 21.82
CA ARG A 130 13.75 16.21 23.25
C ARG A 130 14.75 15.33 24.01
N ALA A 131 14.92 14.08 23.60
CA ALA A 131 15.81 13.14 24.24
C ALA A 131 17.29 13.40 23.94
N PHE A 132 17.60 13.95 22.76
CA PHE A 132 18.97 14.16 22.29
C PHE A 132 19.22 15.64 22.02
N HIS A 133 19.93 16.32 22.91
CA HIS A 133 20.32 17.73 22.77
C HIS A 133 21.40 17.90 21.70
N TYR A 134 22.45 17.08 21.74
CA TYR A 134 23.49 17.04 20.72
C TYR A 134 23.10 16.01 19.63
N ARG A 135 22.98 16.47 18.41
CA ARG A 135 22.48 15.67 17.28
C ARG A 135 23.57 15.41 16.27
N ASP A 136 24.51 14.59 16.68
CA ASP A 136 25.56 14.10 15.80
C ASP A 136 24.97 13.43 14.55
N ARG A 137 25.60 13.67 13.39
CA ARG A 137 25.13 13.18 12.08
C ARG A 137 24.96 11.66 12.03
N HIS A 138 25.86 10.90 12.66
CA HIS A 138 25.84 9.44 12.58
C HIS A 138 24.75 8.86 13.49
N VAL A 139 24.71 9.30 14.74
CA VAL A 139 23.75 8.82 15.73
C VAL A 139 22.34 9.27 15.37
N PHE A 140 22.14 10.58 15.12
CA PHE A 140 20.81 11.10 14.88
C PHE A 140 20.19 10.58 13.58
N MET A 141 20.98 10.46 12.50
CA MET A 141 20.48 9.87 11.24
C MET A 141 20.19 8.38 11.36
N ARG A 142 20.90 7.66 12.23
CA ARG A 142 20.57 6.26 12.52
C ARG A 142 19.24 6.15 13.24
N LEU A 143 19.00 7.00 14.24
CA LEU A 143 17.72 7.06 14.96
C LEU A 143 16.57 7.47 14.01
N TYR A 144 16.78 8.48 13.18
CA TYR A 144 15.80 8.86 12.15
C TYR A 144 15.43 7.69 11.24
N LYS A 145 16.43 7.00 10.68
CA LYS A 145 16.23 5.87 9.78
C LYS A 145 15.50 4.69 10.47
N GLN A 146 15.71 4.52 11.75
CA GLN A 146 15.17 3.39 12.52
C GLN A 146 13.79 3.66 13.09
N TYR A 147 13.50 4.86 13.56
CA TYR A 147 12.28 5.16 14.32
C TYR A 147 11.31 6.11 13.61
N VAL A 148 11.79 7.03 12.79
CA VAL A 148 10.93 8.04 12.13
C VAL A 148 10.54 7.61 10.72
N ARG A 149 11.54 7.28 9.90
CA ARG A 149 11.35 6.98 8.48
C ARG A 149 10.44 5.78 8.20
N PRO A 150 10.41 4.71 9.01
CA PRO A 150 9.49 3.60 8.77
C PRO A 150 8.01 4.01 8.74
N HIS A 151 7.61 5.02 9.51
CA HIS A 151 6.24 5.55 9.47
C HIS A 151 5.90 6.23 8.14
N LEU A 152 6.91 6.79 7.44
CA LEU A 152 6.76 7.48 6.16
C LEU A 152 6.82 6.52 4.96
N GLU A 153 7.28 5.28 5.18
CA GLU A 153 7.53 4.29 4.13
C GLU A 153 6.70 3.02 4.26
N PHE A 154 6.00 2.83 5.38
CA PHE A 154 5.21 1.62 5.62
C PHE A 154 4.15 1.43 4.55
N SER A 155 4.18 0.29 3.85
CA SER A 155 3.16 -0.13 2.85
C SER A 155 2.88 0.90 1.74
N THR A 156 3.88 1.71 1.34
CA THR A 156 3.70 2.80 0.37
C THR A 156 3.20 2.33 -1.00
N GLN A 157 3.32 1.05 -1.33
CA GLN A 157 2.74 0.47 -2.53
C GLN A 157 1.22 0.66 -2.59
N ALA A 158 0.55 0.59 -1.43
CA ALA A 158 -0.89 0.73 -1.33
C ALA A 158 -1.39 2.18 -1.42
N TRP A 159 -0.57 3.17 -0.97
CA TRP A 159 -1.02 4.54 -0.80
C TRP A 159 -0.05 5.61 -1.31
N SER A 160 0.89 5.28 -2.20
CA SER A 160 1.89 6.24 -2.66
C SER A 160 1.26 7.58 -3.10
N PRO A 161 1.72 8.73 -2.56
CA PRO A 161 1.16 10.03 -2.90
C PRO A 161 1.46 10.41 -4.35
N TRP A 162 0.49 10.98 -5.03
CA TRP A 162 0.66 11.50 -6.40
C TRP A 162 0.49 13.01 -6.49
N THR A 163 -0.16 13.66 -5.51
CA THR A 163 -0.26 15.13 -5.49
C THR A 163 1.01 15.76 -4.93
N ALA A 164 1.36 16.95 -5.41
CA ALA A 164 2.50 17.70 -4.88
C ALA A 164 2.35 18.02 -3.39
N GLY A 165 1.13 18.31 -2.94
CA GLY A 165 0.83 18.58 -1.53
C GLY A 165 1.10 17.38 -0.61
N ASP A 166 0.64 16.19 -1.00
CA ASP A 166 0.86 14.97 -0.23
C ASP A 166 2.34 14.57 -0.19
N LYS A 167 3.05 14.69 -1.33
CA LYS A 167 4.50 14.47 -1.40
C LYS A 167 5.24 15.41 -0.46
N ALA A 168 4.92 16.71 -0.53
CA ALA A 168 5.53 17.72 0.32
C ALA A 168 5.19 17.52 1.80
N CYS A 169 4.00 17.06 2.14
CA CYS A 169 3.59 16.74 3.51
C CYS A 169 4.54 15.72 4.16
N LEU A 170 4.90 14.66 3.43
CA LEU A 170 5.83 13.64 3.91
C LEU A 170 7.28 14.16 3.93
N GLU A 171 7.71 14.82 2.85
CA GLU A 171 9.09 15.30 2.69
C GLU A 171 9.47 16.32 3.76
N LYS A 172 8.53 17.20 4.19
CA LYS A 172 8.73 18.15 5.29
C LYS A 172 9.17 17.50 6.60
N VAL A 173 8.79 16.25 6.86
CA VAL A 173 9.25 15.52 8.06
C VAL A 173 10.74 15.19 7.93
N GLN A 174 11.18 14.72 6.76
CA GLN A 174 12.60 14.44 6.51
C GLN A 174 13.43 15.74 6.53
N GLU A 175 12.92 16.78 5.89
CA GLU A 175 13.55 18.12 5.90
C GLU A 175 13.75 18.63 7.33
N ARG A 176 12.72 18.52 8.19
CA ARG A 176 12.85 18.88 9.60
C ARG A 176 13.89 18.03 10.33
N ALA A 177 13.94 16.72 10.07
CA ALA A 177 14.93 15.84 10.69
C ALA A 177 16.36 16.22 10.26
N VAL A 178 16.55 16.50 8.99
CA VAL A 178 17.84 16.92 8.41
C VAL A 178 18.29 18.26 8.98
N ARG A 179 17.38 19.22 9.17
CA ARG A 179 17.69 20.53 9.80
C ARG A 179 18.13 20.40 11.25
N MET A 180 17.74 19.34 11.95
CA MET A 180 18.14 19.11 13.35
C MET A 180 19.57 18.56 13.50
N VAL A 181 20.20 18.10 12.43
CA VAL A 181 21.57 17.56 12.48
C VAL A 181 22.57 18.68 12.65
N SER A 182 23.43 18.53 13.64
CA SER A 182 24.49 19.50 13.93
C SER A 182 25.69 19.33 12.98
N GLY A 183 26.34 20.47 12.66
CA GLY A 183 27.61 20.48 11.94
C GLY A 183 27.53 20.26 10.43
N LEU A 184 26.36 20.40 9.81
CA LEU A 184 26.21 20.43 8.36
C LEU A 184 26.63 21.80 7.81
N LYS A 185 27.22 21.80 6.63
CA LYS A 185 27.84 23.00 6.02
C LYS A 185 26.80 23.93 5.36
N SER A 186 25.76 23.37 4.80
CA SER A 186 24.77 24.13 4.03
C SER A 186 23.40 24.18 4.74
N ASP A 187 22.62 25.22 4.44
CA ASP A 187 21.22 25.33 4.82
C ASP A 187 20.27 24.84 3.73
N ASP A 188 20.76 24.62 2.52
CA ASP A 188 19.97 24.05 1.45
C ASP A 188 19.66 22.56 1.71
N TYR A 189 18.41 22.18 1.47
CA TYR A 189 17.93 20.85 1.77
C TYR A 189 18.58 19.78 0.87
N SER A 190 18.77 20.06 -0.41
CA SER A 190 19.35 19.10 -1.36
C SER A 190 20.83 18.84 -1.07
N GLU A 191 21.57 19.89 -0.70
CA GLU A 191 22.97 19.79 -0.32
C GLU A 191 23.12 19.00 1.01
N ARG A 192 22.24 19.26 1.99
CA ARG A 192 22.21 18.48 3.24
C ARG A 192 21.90 17.01 3.02
N LEU A 193 20.96 16.69 2.11
CA LEU A 193 20.69 15.30 1.73
C LEU A 193 21.93 14.63 1.12
N SER A 194 22.61 15.34 0.22
CA SER A 194 23.84 14.84 -0.38
C SER A 194 24.95 14.61 0.67
N GLU A 195 25.16 15.57 1.57
CA GLU A 195 26.15 15.44 2.65
C GLU A 195 25.86 14.27 3.61
N LEU A 196 24.55 13.98 3.86
CA LEU A 196 24.11 12.88 4.70
C LEU A 196 23.96 11.53 3.95
N GLY A 197 24.14 11.52 2.64
CA GLY A 197 23.92 10.34 1.81
C GLY A 197 22.48 9.84 1.87
N LEU A 198 21.52 10.76 1.90
CA LEU A 198 20.09 10.46 1.96
C LEU A 198 19.43 10.78 0.61
N PRO A 199 18.69 9.86 0.01
CA PRO A 199 17.77 10.20 -1.07
C PRO A 199 16.51 10.87 -0.51
N THR A 200 15.75 11.54 -1.38
CA THR A 200 14.41 12.02 -1.05
C THR A 200 13.47 10.86 -0.71
N LEU A 201 12.40 11.12 0.01
CA LEU A 201 11.38 10.11 0.29
C LEU A 201 10.64 9.68 -1.00
N GLU A 202 10.54 10.57 -2.00
CA GLU A 202 10.00 10.22 -3.31
C GLU A 202 10.88 9.18 -4.02
N GLU A 203 12.19 9.40 -4.07
CA GLU A 203 13.13 8.44 -4.66
C GLU A 203 13.10 7.10 -3.91
N ARG A 204 12.98 7.13 -2.59
CA ARG A 204 12.88 5.90 -1.80
C ARG A 204 11.61 5.11 -2.08
N ARG A 205 10.46 5.78 -2.20
CA ARG A 205 9.20 5.12 -2.61
C ARG A 205 9.34 4.50 -3.99
N HIS A 206 9.94 5.23 -4.92
CA HIS A 206 10.21 4.73 -6.26
C HIS A 206 11.10 3.48 -6.25
N GLN A 207 12.20 3.48 -5.49
CA GLN A 207 13.06 2.30 -5.33
C GLN A 207 12.32 1.13 -4.68
N ALA A 208 11.46 1.38 -3.69
CA ALA A 208 10.64 0.36 -3.05
C ALA A 208 9.60 -0.24 -4.02
N ASP A 209 8.99 0.60 -4.86
CA ASP A 209 8.08 0.16 -5.92
C ASP A 209 8.78 -0.78 -6.91
N MET A 210 9.96 -0.41 -7.41
CA MET A 210 10.72 -1.25 -8.35
C MET A 210 11.17 -2.56 -7.70
N ALA A 211 11.56 -2.53 -6.42
CA ALA A 211 11.90 -3.74 -5.68
C ALA A 211 10.69 -4.68 -5.51
N MET A 212 9.49 -4.11 -5.29
CA MET A 212 8.24 -4.88 -5.20
C MET A 212 7.85 -5.49 -6.55
N VAL A 213 7.94 -4.75 -7.64
CA VAL A 213 7.70 -5.28 -9.00
C VAL A 213 8.64 -6.46 -9.28
N HIS A 214 9.92 -6.30 -9.01
CA HIS A 214 10.89 -7.37 -9.17
C HIS A 214 10.54 -8.61 -8.31
N LYS A 215 10.14 -8.40 -7.05
CA LYS A 215 9.73 -9.50 -6.16
C LYS A 215 8.53 -10.27 -6.70
N ILE A 216 7.50 -9.56 -7.20
CA ILE A 216 6.28 -10.15 -7.78
C ILE A 216 6.63 -10.95 -9.03
N LEU A 217 7.40 -10.37 -9.96
CA LEU A 217 7.72 -11.01 -11.24
C LEU A 217 8.68 -12.20 -11.11
N CYS A 218 9.54 -12.21 -10.08
CA CYS A 218 10.43 -13.35 -9.80
C CYS A 218 9.74 -14.48 -9.02
N GLY A 219 8.43 -14.40 -8.73
CA GLY A 219 7.68 -15.43 -8.01
C GLY A 219 8.15 -15.65 -6.57
N ARG A 220 8.85 -14.68 -5.98
CA ARG A 220 9.36 -14.75 -4.60
C ARG A 220 8.33 -14.22 -3.60
N GLY A 221 7.32 -14.97 -3.40
CA GLY A 221 6.19 -14.67 -2.53
C GLY A 221 4.98 -15.45 -3.01
N SER A 222 3.93 -15.49 -2.23
CA SER A 222 2.64 -16.10 -2.59
C SER A 222 1.82 -15.29 -3.59
N LEU A 223 2.39 -14.22 -4.17
CA LEU A 223 1.69 -13.33 -5.07
C LEU A 223 1.78 -13.86 -6.51
N ASP A 224 0.63 -14.15 -7.10
CA ASP A 224 0.53 -14.45 -8.51
C ASP A 224 0.74 -13.17 -9.34
N SER A 225 1.82 -13.17 -10.14
CA SER A 225 2.18 -12.01 -10.98
C SER A 225 1.11 -11.65 -12.00
N SER A 226 0.31 -12.60 -12.47
CA SER A 226 -0.74 -12.39 -13.46
C SER A 226 -1.89 -11.51 -12.95
N GLN A 227 -2.15 -11.53 -11.63
CA GLN A 227 -3.14 -10.66 -11.00
C GLN A 227 -2.72 -9.18 -11.01
N TRP A 228 -1.42 -8.91 -11.04
CA TRP A 228 -0.87 -7.55 -10.96
C TRP A 228 -0.46 -6.98 -12.31
N PHE A 229 0.15 -7.80 -13.16
CA PHE A 229 0.78 -7.36 -14.38
C PHE A 229 0.48 -8.28 -15.56
N GLU A 230 0.29 -7.70 -16.74
CA GLU A 230 0.30 -8.39 -18.02
C GLU A 230 1.65 -8.14 -18.70
N ARG A 231 2.21 -9.16 -19.33
CA ARG A 231 3.41 -8.97 -20.15
C ARG A 231 3.04 -8.33 -21.48
N ALA A 232 3.88 -7.43 -21.97
CA ALA A 232 3.66 -6.80 -23.27
C ALA A 232 3.74 -7.80 -24.42
N ALA A 233 4.55 -8.86 -24.26
CA ALA A 233 4.69 -9.94 -25.24
C ALA A 233 3.41 -10.77 -25.44
N ASP A 234 2.56 -10.88 -24.40
CA ASP A 234 1.30 -11.64 -24.45
C ASP A 234 0.16 -10.84 -25.14
N SER A 235 0.45 -9.62 -25.60
CA SER A 235 -0.54 -8.78 -26.27
C SER A 235 -0.79 -9.23 -27.70
N VAL A 236 -2.07 -9.31 -28.11
CA VAL A 236 -2.51 -9.68 -29.47
C VAL A 236 -1.94 -8.73 -30.55
N ARG A 237 -1.64 -7.47 -30.18
CA ARG A 237 -1.03 -6.50 -31.11
C ARG A 237 0.45 -6.37 -30.82
N ALA A 238 1.27 -6.68 -31.84
CA ALA A 238 2.71 -6.44 -31.79
C ALA A 238 2.99 -4.93 -31.68
N THR A 239 3.71 -4.52 -30.66
CA THR A 239 4.17 -3.15 -30.42
C THR A 239 5.68 -3.15 -30.20
N ARG A 240 6.33 -1.99 -30.26
CA ARG A 240 7.76 -1.89 -29.90
C ARG A 240 8.03 -2.41 -28.47
N SER A 241 7.07 -2.26 -27.58
CA SER A 241 7.17 -2.76 -26.19
C SER A 241 7.10 -4.29 -26.13
N SER A 242 6.36 -4.96 -27.02
CA SER A 242 6.26 -6.43 -27.05
C SER A 242 7.51 -7.14 -27.55
N ALA A 243 8.46 -6.40 -28.18
CA ALA A 243 9.73 -6.96 -28.62
C ALA A 243 10.65 -7.38 -27.44
N ASN A 244 10.44 -6.84 -26.24
CA ASN A 244 11.19 -7.24 -25.05
C ASN A 244 10.26 -8.04 -24.12
N PRO A 245 10.55 -9.34 -23.88
CA PRO A 245 9.68 -10.23 -23.09
C PRO A 245 9.57 -9.83 -21.61
N LEU A 246 10.47 -8.98 -21.11
CA LEU A 246 10.44 -8.47 -19.74
C LEU A 246 9.57 -7.23 -19.58
N ASN A 247 9.09 -6.64 -20.69
CA ASN A 247 8.26 -5.46 -20.62
C ASN A 247 6.85 -5.81 -20.15
N LEU A 248 6.32 -4.92 -19.32
CA LEU A 248 4.94 -4.95 -18.83
C LEU A 248 4.06 -4.10 -19.73
N LYS A 249 2.81 -4.54 -19.90
CA LYS A 249 1.80 -3.83 -20.68
C LYS A 249 1.28 -2.63 -19.89
N VAL A 250 1.33 -1.45 -20.51
CA VAL A 250 0.72 -0.24 -19.94
C VAL A 250 -0.81 -0.32 -20.07
N ARG A 251 -1.51 -0.32 -18.96
CA ARG A 251 -2.97 -0.23 -18.93
C ARG A 251 -3.42 1.23 -18.90
N GLN A 252 -4.24 1.62 -19.85
CA GLN A 252 -4.80 2.97 -19.84
C GLN A 252 -5.89 3.09 -18.77
N GLY A 253 -5.77 4.08 -17.89
CA GLY A 253 -6.77 4.43 -16.88
C GLY A 253 -7.36 5.80 -17.16
N ARG A 254 -8.70 5.91 -17.24
CA ARG A 254 -9.39 7.22 -17.34
C ARG A 254 -9.31 8.00 -16.04
N LEU A 255 -9.50 7.32 -14.91
CA LEU A 255 -9.47 7.91 -13.59
C LEU A 255 -8.03 8.07 -13.08
N GLU A 256 -7.75 9.19 -12.44
CA GLU A 256 -6.45 9.48 -11.83
C GLU A 256 -6.05 8.43 -10.78
N ILE A 257 -7.01 8.00 -9.97
CA ILE A 257 -6.83 6.92 -9.00
C ILE A 257 -6.31 5.66 -9.67
N ARG A 258 -6.90 5.26 -10.81
CA ARG A 258 -6.47 4.08 -11.55
C ARG A 258 -5.09 4.24 -12.16
N ARG A 259 -4.75 5.43 -12.66
CA ARG A 259 -3.41 5.73 -13.20
C ARG A 259 -2.33 5.63 -12.14
N ASN A 260 -2.65 6.09 -10.91
CA ASN A 260 -1.72 6.09 -9.77
C ASN A 260 -1.76 4.80 -8.93
N PHE A 261 -2.63 3.84 -9.29
CA PHE A 261 -2.62 2.52 -8.65
C PHE A 261 -1.30 1.79 -8.92
N PHE A 262 -0.80 1.03 -7.95
CA PHE A 262 0.53 0.41 -7.99
C PHE A 262 0.83 -0.28 -9.33
N SER A 263 -0.04 -1.19 -9.78
CA SER A 263 0.20 -1.96 -11.01
C SER A 263 0.17 -1.14 -12.30
N ASN A 264 -0.21 0.14 -12.25
CA ASN A 264 -0.17 1.05 -13.40
C ASN A 264 1.02 2.02 -13.32
N ARG A 265 1.18 2.71 -12.17
CA ARG A 265 2.20 3.76 -12.04
C ARG A 265 3.63 3.25 -12.20
N VAL A 266 3.88 1.98 -11.88
CA VAL A 266 5.22 1.40 -11.90
C VAL A 266 5.67 0.93 -13.29
N VAL A 267 4.74 0.70 -14.23
CA VAL A 267 5.02 -0.02 -15.48
C VAL A 267 6.04 0.71 -16.36
N ASN A 268 5.87 2.01 -16.58
CA ASN A 268 6.82 2.78 -17.41
C ASN A 268 8.21 2.75 -16.80
N SER A 269 8.31 3.05 -15.50
CA SER A 269 9.58 3.04 -14.78
C SER A 269 10.26 1.66 -14.80
N TRP A 270 9.47 0.58 -14.72
CA TRP A 270 9.99 -0.78 -14.86
C TRP A 270 10.52 -1.06 -16.26
N ASN A 271 9.78 -0.66 -17.30
CA ASN A 271 10.16 -0.88 -18.68
C ASN A 271 11.43 -0.10 -19.09
N ASP A 272 11.72 1.02 -18.41
CA ASP A 272 12.92 1.84 -18.61
C ASP A 272 14.18 1.25 -17.94
N ILE A 273 14.05 0.19 -17.14
CA ILE A 273 15.19 -0.48 -16.52
C ILE A 273 15.86 -1.39 -17.55
N PRO A 274 17.20 -1.34 -17.71
CA PRO A 274 17.94 -2.26 -18.59
C PRO A 274 17.69 -3.73 -18.26
N SER A 275 17.64 -4.57 -19.30
CA SER A 275 17.29 -5.99 -19.17
C SER A 275 18.23 -6.76 -18.24
N ASP A 276 19.52 -6.46 -18.28
CA ASP A 276 20.55 -7.09 -17.42
C ASP A 276 20.35 -6.84 -15.93
N ILE A 277 19.67 -5.74 -15.57
CA ILE A 277 19.26 -5.45 -14.20
C ILE A 277 17.97 -6.20 -13.86
N ARG A 278 16.97 -6.18 -14.76
CA ARG A 278 15.67 -6.85 -14.55
C ARG A 278 15.79 -8.37 -14.43
N GLU A 279 16.71 -8.98 -15.16
CA GLU A 279 17.00 -10.42 -15.13
C GLU A 279 17.74 -10.88 -13.87
N THR A 280 18.13 -9.95 -13.01
CA THR A 280 18.84 -10.29 -11.77
C THR A 280 17.99 -11.19 -10.88
N VAL A 281 18.44 -12.41 -10.58
CA VAL A 281 17.67 -13.40 -9.84
C VAL A 281 17.41 -12.97 -8.40
N ARG A 282 18.38 -12.40 -7.68
CA ARG A 282 18.26 -12.04 -6.26
C ARG A 282 17.78 -10.61 -6.09
N SER A 283 16.71 -10.38 -5.31
CA SER A 283 16.15 -9.05 -5.04
C SER A 283 17.15 -8.07 -4.46
N GLU A 284 18.06 -8.53 -3.61
CA GLU A 284 19.14 -7.70 -3.03
C GLU A 284 20.12 -7.18 -4.11
N ASN A 285 20.49 -8.06 -5.05
CA ASN A 285 21.36 -7.68 -6.16
C ASN A 285 20.65 -6.72 -7.13
N PHE A 286 19.34 -6.97 -7.40
CA PHE A 286 18.51 -6.05 -8.17
C PHE A 286 18.50 -4.66 -7.52
N GLN A 287 18.16 -4.58 -6.23
CA GLN A 287 18.09 -3.31 -5.50
C GLN A 287 19.43 -2.57 -5.53
N ARG A 288 20.57 -3.27 -5.38
CA ARG A 288 21.90 -2.68 -5.44
C ARG A 288 22.20 -2.11 -6.83
N LYS A 289 22.01 -2.88 -7.89
CA LYS A 289 22.21 -2.44 -9.28
C LYS A 289 21.29 -1.29 -9.65
N TYR A 290 20.03 -1.36 -9.24
CA TYR A 290 19.05 -0.32 -9.51
C TYR A 290 19.41 1.00 -8.82
N LYS A 291 19.86 0.96 -7.57
CA LYS A 291 20.36 2.16 -6.87
C LYS A 291 21.57 2.77 -7.58
N GLN A 292 22.51 1.95 -8.07
CA GLN A 292 23.65 2.42 -8.85
C GLN A 292 23.21 3.09 -10.16
N LEU A 293 22.27 2.48 -10.90
CA LEU A 293 21.68 3.07 -12.10
C LEU A 293 21.04 4.43 -11.83
N ARG A 294 20.34 4.57 -10.70
CA ARG A 294 19.69 5.85 -10.32
C ARG A 294 20.68 6.91 -9.88
N ALA A 295 21.78 6.54 -9.27
CA ALA A 295 22.83 7.47 -8.84
C ALA A 295 23.70 7.98 -10.01
N SER A 296 23.69 7.29 -11.16
CA SER A 296 24.43 7.69 -12.36
C SER A 296 23.61 8.54 -13.35
N ARG A 297 22.31 8.74 -13.08
CA ARG A 297 21.41 9.62 -13.84
C ARG A 297 21.19 10.94 -13.10
#